data_20ad739bb79e2027feb105ec5f20c6b0
#
_entry.id   20ad739bb79e2027feb105ec5f20c6b0
#
_cell.length_a   1.000
_cell.length_b   1.000
_cell.length_c   1.000
_cell.angle_alpha   90.00
_cell.angle_beta   90.00
_cell.angle_gamma   90.00
#
_symmetry.space_group_name_H-M   'P 1'
#
loop_
_entity.id
_entity.type
_entity.pdbx_description
1 polymer ?
#
loop_
_entity_poly.entity_id
_entity_poly.type
_entity_poly.pdbx_seq_one_letter_code
_entity_poly.pdbx_strand_id
1 'polypeptide(L)'
;MLDVAGATASLPALPSPVAGTSRFIRYAFMPNHLHYCGGDDNRQIFNYALAAVREPPLEAMLRKFTGAMPYLNLIARGNGIRDPFDERVVEAYWIGNELLERVEVGDLYGSLRDRFAKQLSPRLMELVAAKAPAGARPHHGFHVFDVWRNVARLDGDVLATLDNCRISWGQVVTIDGGQLAVERPPLVLRGGKLALDPARPERVLRQIDGQGFADFAQPGDWVSLHWGWVCEVLSERQRANLERYTRLHVAIANQTI
;
A
#
# COMPACT_ATOMS: atom_id res chain seq x y z
N MET A 1 2.23 -13.77 -57.85
CA MET A 1 1.52 -12.92 -56.90
C MET A 1 1.43 -13.71 -55.62
N LEU A 2 2.26 -13.35 -54.64
CA LEU A 2 2.23 -13.95 -53.30
C LEU A 2 1.51 -12.94 -52.42
N ASP A 3 0.36 -13.37 -51.90
CA ASP A 3 -0.49 -12.59 -50.98
C ASP A 3 0.12 -12.64 -49.57
N VAL A 4 0.67 -11.54 -49.10
CA VAL A 4 1.21 -11.40 -47.74
C VAL A 4 0.11 -10.84 -46.84
N ALA A 5 -0.70 -11.74 -46.27
CA ALA A 5 -1.65 -11.38 -45.21
C ALA A 5 -0.87 -10.99 -43.95
N GLY A 6 -0.74 -9.70 -43.72
CA GLY A 6 -0.19 -9.13 -42.50
C GLY A 6 -1.07 -9.42 -41.30
N ALA A 7 -0.66 -10.32 -40.42
CA ALA A 7 -1.26 -10.52 -39.14
C ALA A 7 -0.96 -9.27 -38.25
N THR A 8 -1.94 -8.39 -38.11
CA THR A 8 -1.89 -7.33 -37.09
C THR A 8 -2.05 -7.98 -35.71
N ALA A 9 -0.94 -8.16 -35.00
CA ALA A 9 -0.96 -8.51 -33.60
C ALA A 9 -1.68 -7.38 -32.85
N SER A 10 -2.90 -7.65 -32.36
CA SER A 10 -3.59 -6.72 -31.46
C SER A 10 -2.79 -6.62 -30.17
N LEU A 11 -2.38 -5.40 -29.82
CA LEU A 11 -1.81 -5.11 -28.51
C LEU A 11 -2.78 -5.62 -27.42
N PRO A 12 -2.27 -6.25 -26.35
CA PRO A 12 -3.13 -6.67 -25.24
C PRO A 12 -3.85 -5.44 -24.69
N ALA A 13 -5.16 -5.55 -24.53
CA ALA A 13 -5.97 -4.49 -23.98
C ALA A 13 -5.42 -4.12 -22.59
N LEU A 14 -5.17 -2.83 -22.36
CA LEU A 14 -4.80 -2.35 -21.03
C LEU A 14 -5.89 -2.80 -20.04
N PRO A 15 -5.51 -3.34 -18.86
CA PRO A 15 -6.50 -3.75 -17.87
C PRO A 15 -7.39 -2.56 -17.51
N SER A 16 -8.70 -2.80 -17.45
CA SER A 16 -9.67 -1.77 -17.04
C SER A 16 -9.27 -1.16 -15.69
N PRO A 17 -9.50 0.14 -15.48
CA PRO A 17 -9.21 0.78 -14.21
C PRO A 17 -9.82 0.00 -13.04
N VAL A 18 -9.02 -0.30 -12.03
CA VAL A 18 -9.49 -1.01 -10.84
C VAL A 18 -10.26 -0.02 -9.98
N ALA A 19 -11.56 -0.28 -9.72
CA ALA A 19 -12.35 0.59 -8.84
C ALA A 19 -11.63 0.83 -7.50
N GLY A 20 -11.65 2.05 -6.97
CA GLY A 20 -10.87 2.40 -5.80
C GLY A 20 -11.21 1.56 -4.56
N THR A 21 -12.48 1.18 -4.36
CA THR A 21 -12.88 0.25 -3.28
C THR A 21 -12.24 -1.13 -3.44
N SER A 22 -12.21 -1.69 -4.67
CA SER A 22 -11.57 -2.97 -4.96
C SER A 22 -10.05 -2.88 -4.75
N ARG A 23 -9.41 -1.79 -5.21
CA ARG A 23 -7.98 -1.55 -4.96
C ARG A 23 -7.70 -1.44 -3.46
N PHE A 24 -8.53 -0.70 -2.71
CA PHE A 24 -8.37 -0.59 -1.26
C PHE A 24 -8.34 -1.96 -0.59
N ILE A 25 -9.28 -2.83 -0.94
CA ILE A 25 -9.37 -4.18 -0.36
C ILE A 25 -8.14 -5.01 -0.69
N ARG A 26 -7.63 -4.97 -1.91
CA ARG A 26 -6.44 -5.74 -2.31
C ARG A 26 -5.27 -5.53 -1.35
N TYR A 27 -5.07 -4.30 -0.88
CA TYR A 27 -4.03 -3.95 0.10
C TYR A 27 -4.46 -4.20 1.55
N ALA A 28 -5.71 -3.97 1.88
CA ALA A 28 -6.23 -4.08 3.24
C ALA A 28 -6.56 -5.53 3.65
N PHE A 29 -6.68 -6.45 2.69
CA PHE A 29 -7.17 -7.81 2.93
C PHE A 29 -6.30 -8.61 3.88
N MET A 30 -5.01 -8.80 3.57
CA MET A 30 -4.17 -9.68 4.38
C MET A 30 -3.95 -9.16 5.81
N PRO A 31 -3.64 -7.85 6.05
CA PRO A 31 -3.57 -7.37 7.44
C PRO A 31 -4.91 -7.47 8.18
N ASN A 32 -6.05 -7.36 7.50
CA ASN A 32 -7.36 -7.62 8.12
C ASN A 32 -7.56 -9.11 8.42
N HIS A 33 -7.18 -10.00 7.50
CA HIS A 33 -7.23 -11.45 7.69
C HIS A 33 -6.37 -11.91 8.88
N LEU A 34 -5.26 -11.24 9.12
CA LEU A 34 -4.37 -11.48 10.25
C LEU A 34 -4.76 -10.68 11.52
N HIS A 35 -5.89 -10.00 11.53
CA HIS A 35 -6.44 -9.21 12.66
C HIS A 35 -5.57 -8.01 13.10
N TYR A 36 -4.75 -7.44 12.20
CA TYR A 36 -3.97 -6.24 12.49
C TYR A 36 -4.75 -4.94 12.30
N CYS A 37 -5.72 -4.91 11.38
CA CYS A 37 -6.52 -3.70 11.10
C CYS A 37 -7.88 -4.02 10.50
N GLY A 38 -8.81 -3.06 10.56
CA GLY A 38 -10.18 -3.21 10.03
C GLY A 38 -11.14 -3.87 11.02
N GLY A 39 -12.25 -4.37 10.51
CA GLY A 39 -13.28 -5.11 11.29
C GLY A 39 -13.25 -6.61 10.99
N ASP A 40 -14.28 -7.33 11.47
CA ASP A 40 -14.35 -8.79 11.37
C ASP A 40 -14.96 -9.28 10.03
N ASP A 41 -15.22 -8.39 9.08
CA ASP A 41 -15.91 -8.70 7.81
C ASP A 41 -14.95 -9.22 6.71
N ASN A 42 -13.80 -9.78 7.06
CA ASN A 42 -12.71 -10.13 6.14
C ASN A 42 -13.18 -10.93 4.92
N ARG A 43 -13.94 -12.02 5.12
CA ARG A 43 -14.44 -12.86 4.03
C ARG A 43 -15.38 -12.09 3.09
N GLN A 44 -16.22 -11.23 3.65
CA GLN A 44 -17.18 -10.46 2.87
C GLN A 44 -16.50 -9.39 2.02
N ILE A 45 -15.55 -8.65 2.57
CA ILE A 45 -14.79 -7.66 1.80
C ILE A 45 -13.97 -8.32 0.69
N PHE A 46 -13.41 -9.50 0.92
CA PHE A 46 -12.71 -10.29 -0.10
C PHE A 46 -13.62 -10.63 -1.28
N ASN A 47 -14.82 -11.15 -1.00
CA ASN A 47 -15.80 -11.51 -2.03
C ASN A 47 -16.24 -10.29 -2.84
N TYR A 48 -16.45 -9.12 -2.20
CA TYR A 48 -16.76 -7.87 -2.91
C TYR A 48 -15.62 -7.44 -3.86
N ALA A 49 -14.36 -7.61 -3.44
CA ALA A 49 -13.22 -7.27 -4.30
C ALA A 49 -13.09 -8.19 -5.51
N LEU A 50 -13.32 -9.49 -5.32
CA LEU A 50 -13.31 -10.47 -6.42
C LEU A 50 -14.43 -10.21 -7.43
N ALA A 51 -15.62 -9.86 -6.95
CA ALA A 51 -16.77 -9.53 -7.79
C ALA A 51 -16.67 -8.15 -8.45
N ALA A 52 -15.68 -7.32 -8.07
CA ALA A 52 -15.53 -5.93 -8.48
C ALA A 52 -16.80 -5.07 -8.27
N VAL A 53 -17.58 -5.39 -7.24
CA VAL A 53 -18.86 -4.74 -6.93
C VAL A 53 -18.64 -3.64 -5.91
N ARG A 54 -19.30 -2.48 -6.13
CA ARG A 54 -19.36 -1.37 -5.18
C ARG A 54 -20.80 -1.21 -4.70
N GLU A 55 -21.06 -1.61 -3.47
CA GLU A 55 -22.35 -1.50 -2.81
C GLU A 55 -22.25 -0.72 -1.50
N PRO A 56 -23.32 -0.06 -1.02
CA PRO A 56 -23.28 0.71 0.24
C PRO A 56 -22.75 -0.06 1.46
N PRO A 57 -23.07 -1.35 1.67
CA PRO A 57 -22.52 -2.12 2.79
C PRO A 57 -20.99 -2.21 2.76
N LEU A 58 -20.38 -2.30 1.58
CA LEU A 58 -18.93 -2.35 1.43
C LEU A 58 -18.25 -1.08 1.98
N GLU A 59 -18.73 0.09 1.62
CA GLU A 59 -18.13 1.34 2.12
C GLU A 59 -18.17 1.43 3.66
N ALA A 60 -19.26 0.98 4.28
CA ALA A 60 -19.37 0.95 5.74
C ALA A 60 -18.31 0.03 6.37
N MET A 61 -18.01 -1.12 5.75
CA MET A 61 -16.95 -2.03 6.19
C MET A 61 -15.56 -1.39 6.01
N LEU A 62 -15.31 -0.74 4.86
CA LEU A 62 -14.01 -0.11 4.58
C LEU A 62 -13.74 1.09 5.50
N ARG A 63 -14.76 1.80 5.96
CA ARG A 63 -14.61 2.88 6.94
C ARG A 63 -14.13 2.42 8.32
N LYS A 64 -14.21 1.12 8.63
CA LYS A 64 -13.64 0.52 9.85
C LYS A 64 -12.10 0.50 9.85
N PHE A 65 -11.46 0.73 8.70
CA PHE A 65 -10.01 0.87 8.60
C PHE A 65 -9.56 2.27 9.04
N THR A 66 -9.69 2.53 10.34
CA THR A 66 -9.47 3.85 10.96
C THR A 66 -8.05 4.38 10.79
N GLY A 67 -7.06 3.51 10.54
CA GLY A 67 -5.69 3.88 10.24
C GLY A 67 -5.54 4.54 8.86
N ALA A 68 -6.28 4.08 7.85
CA ALA A 68 -6.19 4.55 6.46
C ALA A 68 -7.12 5.72 6.15
N MET A 69 -8.36 5.68 6.63
CA MET A 69 -9.41 6.63 6.26
C MET A 69 -9.04 8.11 6.40
N PRO A 70 -8.36 8.57 7.47
CA PRO A 70 -7.97 9.97 7.58
C PRO A 70 -7.00 10.42 6.49
N TYR A 71 -6.11 9.55 6.02
CA TYR A 71 -5.20 9.86 4.92
C TYR A 71 -5.93 9.94 3.58
N LEU A 72 -6.85 9.00 3.30
CA LEU A 72 -7.68 9.05 2.10
C LEU A 72 -8.51 10.35 2.05
N ASN A 73 -9.15 10.72 3.16
CA ASN A 73 -9.90 11.96 3.27
C ASN A 73 -9.01 13.20 3.06
N LEU A 74 -7.79 13.17 3.59
CA LEU A 74 -6.83 14.27 3.44
C LEU A 74 -6.37 14.41 1.99
N ILE A 75 -6.01 13.31 1.32
CA ILE A 75 -5.62 13.30 -0.09
C ILE A 75 -6.77 13.79 -0.97
N ALA A 76 -7.98 13.25 -0.76
CA ALA A 76 -9.16 13.63 -1.52
C ALA A 76 -9.44 15.13 -1.39
N ARG A 77 -9.49 15.65 -0.15
CA ARG A 77 -9.74 17.08 0.12
C ARG A 77 -8.67 17.97 -0.49
N GLY A 78 -7.38 17.65 -0.34
CA GLY A 78 -6.26 18.43 -0.87
C GLY A 78 -6.24 18.49 -2.39
N ASN A 79 -7.00 17.61 -3.07
CA ASN A 79 -7.10 17.55 -4.52
C ASN A 79 -8.50 17.89 -5.06
N GLY A 80 -9.44 18.37 -4.23
CA GLY A 80 -10.80 18.68 -4.65
C GLY A 80 -11.63 17.47 -5.10
N ILE A 81 -11.24 16.26 -4.67
CA ILE A 81 -11.93 15.00 -4.98
C ILE A 81 -12.93 14.73 -3.84
N ARG A 82 -14.21 14.48 -4.19
CA ARG A 82 -15.26 14.27 -3.17
C ARG A 82 -15.21 12.88 -2.54
N ASP A 83 -14.85 11.89 -3.33
CA ASP A 83 -14.87 10.49 -2.91
C ASP A 83 -13.47 10.05 -2.40
N PRO A 84 -13.32 9.72 -1.12
CA PRO A 84 -12.06 9.20 -0.60
C PRO A 84 -11.69 7.81 -1.17
N PHE A 85 -12.66 7.11 -1.76
CA PHE A 85 -12.44 5.86 -2.49
C PHE A 85 -12.31 6.06 -4.01
N ASP A 86 -12.10 7.29 -4.50
CA ASP A 86 -11.63 7.50 -5.88
C ASP A 86 -10.34 6.69 -6.12
N GLU A 87 -10.25 6.02 -7.26
CA GLU A 87 -9.13 5.12 -7.58
C GLU A 87 -7.76 5.80 -7.47
N ARG A 88 -7.68 7.09 -7.85
CA ARG A 88 -6.45 7.89 -7.79
C ARG A 88 -6.05 8.22 -6.35
N VAL A 89 -7.03 8.45 -5.47
CA VAL A 89 -6.83 8.70 -4.04
C VAL A 89 -6.31 7.44 -3.36
N VAL A 90 -6.92 6.30 -3.66
CA VAL A 90 -6.50 5.00 -3.10
C VAL A 90 -5.13 4.59 -3.63
N GLU A 91 -4.85 4.82 -4.93
CA GLU A 91 -3.50 4.61 -5.48
C GLU A 91 -2.47 5.50 -4.79
N ALA A 92 -2.79 6.80 -4.59
CA ALA A 92 -1.91 7.73 -3.89
C ALA A 92 -1.53 7.23 -2.49
N TYR A 93 -2.49 6.72 -1.73
CA TYR A 93 -2.25 6.24 -0.37
C TYR A 93 -1.37 4.98 -0.32
N TRP A 94 -1.64 3.97 -1.17
CA TRP A 94 -0.96 2.69 -1.11
C TRP A 94 0.34 2.63 -1.91
N ILE A 95 0.35 3.21 -3.10
CA ILE A 95 1.43 3.14 -4.08
C ILE A 95 2.18 4.46 -4.19
N GLY A 96 1.43 5.57 -4.18
CA GLY A 96 1.93 6.92 -4.43
C GLY A 96 1.66 7.38 -5.86
N ASN A 97 1.25 8.64 -5.98
CA ASN A 97 1.14 9.36 -7.24
C ASN A 97 1.20 10.88 -6.99
N GLU A 98 0.99 11.66 -8.02
CA GLU A 98 1.09 13.14 -7.98
C GLU A 98 0.09 13.81 -7.02
N LEU A 99 -0.98 13.15 -6.61
CA LEU A 99 -1.94 13.70 -5.66
C LEU A 99 -1.31 13.95 -4.28
N LEU A 100 -0.28 13.20 -3.92
CA LEU A 100 0.42 13.36 -2.64
C LEU A 100 1.16 14.70 -2.56
N GLU A 101 1.65 15.21 -3.69
CA GLU A 101 2.41 16.47 -3.75
C GLU A 101 1.51 17.70 -3.59
N ARG A 102 0.21 17.56 -3.83
CA ARG A 102 -0.79 18.65 -3.74
C ARG A 102 -1.40 18.78 -2.35
N VAL A 103 -1.10 17.86 -1.45
CA VAL A 103 -1.55 17.97 -0.05
C VAL A 103 -0.65 18.96 0.68
N GLU A 104 -1.25 20.03 1.19
CA GLU A 104 -0.54 21.06 1.92
C GLU A 104 0.09 20.51 3.21
N VAL A 105 1.32 20.95 3.50
CA VAL A 105 2.07 20.53 4.70
C VAL A 105 1.28 20.86 5.98
N GLY A 106 0.64 22.03 6.03
CA GLY A 106 -0.19 22.44 7.15
C GLY A 106 -1.39 21.53 7.40
N ASP A 107 -2.00 21.02 6.35
CA ASP A 107 -3.13 20.09 6.44
C ASP A 107 -2.71 18.73 7.00
N LEU A 108 -1.57 18.21 6.56
CA LEU A 108 -1.02 16.97 7.12
C LEU A 108 -0.65 17.16 8.60
N TYR A 109 0.03 18.25 8.92
CA TYR A 109 0.42 18.59 10.29
C TYR A 109 -0.80 18.70 11.22
N GLY A 110 -1.82 19.46 10.81
CA GLY A 110 -3.07 19.62 11.54
C GLY A 110 -3.79 18.28 11.77
N SER A 111 -3.92 17.48 10.70
CA SER A 111 -4.54 16.15 10.76
C SER A 111 -3.84 15.22 11.76
N LEU A 112 -2.51 15.24 11.82
CA LEU A 112 -1.74 14.43 12.77
C LEU A 112 -2.00 14.89 14.22
N ARG A 113 -1.98 16.18 14.47
CA ARG A 113 -2.25 16.73 15.79
C ARG A 113 -3.66 16.40 16.28
N ASP A 114 -4.66 16.59 15.45
CA ASP A 114 -6.07 16.32 15.81
C ASP A 114 -6.28 14.84 16.16
N ARG A 115 -5.62 13.94 15.45
CA ARG A 115 -5.78 12.48 15.65
C ARG A 115 -5.06 11.96 16.87
N PHE A 116 -3.85 12.46 17.14
CA PHE A 116 -2.93 11.83 18.08
C PHE A 116 -2.67 12.65 19.35
N ALA A 117 -3.19 13.88 19.46
CA ALA A 117 -2.98 14.74 20.61
C ALA A 117 -3.39 14.11 21.96
N LYS A 118 -4.37 13.20 21.95
CA LYS A 118 -4.85 12.48 23.15
C LYS A 118 -4.19 11.10 23.35
N GLN A 119 -3.47 10.61 22.35
CA GLN A 119 -2.91 9.24 22.33
C GLN A 119 -1.41 9.22 22.56
N LEU A 120 -0.72 10.28 22.15
CA LEU A 120 0.72 10.42 22.25
C LEU A 120 1.10 11.40 23.37
N SER A 121 2.25 11.15 24.01
CA SER A 121 2.86 12.18 24.85
C SER A 121 3.18 13.44 24.04
N PRO A 122 3.24 14.64 24.63
CA PRO A 122 3.56 15.87 23.90
C PRO A 122 4.85 15.76 23.09
N ARG A 123 5.88 15.09 23.62
CA ARG A 123 7.15 14.87 22.93
C ARG A 123 6.99 13.98 21.69
N LEU A 124 6.27 12.87 21.79
CA LEU A 124 6.03 11.97 20.64
C LEU A 124 5.12 12.65 19.61
N MET A 125 4.14 13.41 20.05
CA MET A 125 3.27 14.17 19.17
C MET A 125 4.08 15.16 18.32
N GLU A 126 4.99 15.90 18.94
CA GLU A 126 5.85 16.85 18.24
C GLU A 126 6.77 16.14 17.24
N LEU A 127 7.38 15.01 17.62
CA LEU A 127 8.21 14.21 16.71
C LEU A 127 7.44 13.73 15.47
N VAL A 128 6.20 13.27 15.65
CA VAL A 128 5.37 12.80 14.53
C VAL A 128 4.91 13.97 13.67
N ALA A 129 4.47 15.08 14.28
CA ALA A 129 4.00 16.26 13.55
C ALA A 129 5.11 16.94 12.77
N ALA A 130 6.34 17.00 13.30
CA ALA A 130 7.50 17.58 12.64
C ALA A 130 7.90 16.86 11.33
N LYS A 131 7.40 15.64 11.10
CA LYS A 131 7.63 14.91 9.86
C LYS A 131 6.92 15.56 8.65
N ALA A 132 5.80 16.25 8.86
CA ALA A 132 5.09 16.95 7.79
C ALA A 132 5.97 18.03 7.15
N PRO A 133 6.54 19.02 7.89
CA PRO A 133 7.48 20.00 7.32
C PRO A 133 8.79 19.36 6.84
N ALA A 134 9.19 18.18 7.35
CA ALA A 134 10.33 17.42 6.83
C ALA A 134 10.09 16.73 5.48
N GLY A 135 8.91 16.91 4.90
CA GLY A 135 8.56 16.40 3.57
C GLY A 135 7.73 15.11 3.56
N ALA A 136 7.23 14.65 4.71
CA ALA A 136 6.32 13.51 4.75
C ALA A 136 5.07 13.76 3.90
N ARG A 137 4.54 12.69 3.34
CA ARG A 137 3.32 12.70 2.54
C ARG A 137 2.29 11.78 3.19
N PRO A 138 0.98 11.99 2.99
CA PRO A 138 -0.08 11.16 3.52
C PRO A 138 -0.14 9.79 2.81
N HIS A 139 0.94 9.04 2.87
CA HIS A 139 1.19 7.76 2.23
C HIS A 139 1.25 6.65 3.28
N HIS A 140 0.91 5.43 2.91
CA HIS A 140 0.95 4.29 3.83
C HIS A 140 2.34 4.07 4.46
N GLY A 141 3.42 4.28 3.71
CA GLY A 141 4.78 4.21 4.25
C GLY A 141 5.02 5.18 5.43
N PHE A 142 4.45 6.41 5.38
CA PHE A 142 4.50 7.33 6.51
C PHE A 142 3.74 6.77 7.71
N HIS A 143 2.55 6.21 7.48
CA HIS A 143 1.78 5.57 8.55
C HIS A 143 2.60 4.46 9.23
N VAL A 144 3.26 3.61 8.46
CA VAL A 144 4.04 2.47 8.98
C VAL A 144 5.29 2.93 9.73
N PHE A 145 6.13 3.74 9.09
CA PHE A 145 7.46 4.05 9.61
C PHE A 145 7.49 5.13 10.68
N ASP A 146 6.54 6.07 10.65
CA ASP A 146 6.56 7.23 11.54
C ASP A 146 5.40 7.25 12.54
N VAL A 147 4.20 6.79 12.16
CA VAL A 147 3.04 6.83 13.04
C VAL A 147 2.90 5.53 13.82
N TRP A 148 2.69 4.41 13.12
CA TRP A 148 2.42 3.13 13.77
C TRP A 148 3.55 2.69 14.69
N ARG A 149 4.80 2.82 14.27
CA ARG A 149 5.98 2.52 15.10
C ARG A 149 5.98 3.25 16.44
N ASN A 150 5.44 4.46 16.50
CA ASN A 150 5.43 5.29 17.72
C ASN A 150 4.14 5.15 18.55
N VAL A 151 3.07 4.59 17.98
CA VAL A 151 1.74 4.46 18.61
C VAL A 151 1.47 3.04 19.08
N ALA A 152 1.88 2.05 18.31
CA ALA A 152 1.64 0.65 18.61
C ALA A 152 2.59 0.13 19.70
N ARG A 153 2.07 -0.70 20.60
CA ARG A 153 2.92 -1.54 21.44
C ARG A 153 3.46 -2.65 20.56
N LEU A 154 4.75 -2.59 20.26
CA LEU A 154 5.42 -3.55 19.39
C LEU A 154 5.97 -4.70 20.24
N ASP A 155 5.19 -5.77 20.35
CA ASP A 155 5.67 -7.02 20.90
C ASP A 155 6.29 -7.85 19.74
N GLY A 156 7.48 -8.39 19.96
CA GLY A 156 8.17 -9.22 18.97
C GLY A 156 9.16 -8.49 18.07
N ASP A 157 9.41 -9.05 16.87
CA ASP A 157 10.34 -8.49 15.87
C ASP A 157 9.73 -7.27 15.16
N VAL A 158 10.05 -6.09 15.68
CA VAL A 158 9.59 -4.80 15.13
C VAL A 158 10.00 -4.63 13.67
N LEU A 159 11.23 -5.02 13.31
CA LEU A 159 11.73 -4.86 11.95
C LEU A 159 10.97 -5.73 10.96
N ALA A 160 10.73 -6.99 11.30
CA ALA A 160 9.95 -7.90 10.47
C ALA A 160 8.51 -7.39 10.31
N THR A 161 7.92 -6.84 11.39
CA THR A 161 6.58 -6.26 11.34
C THR A 161 6.53 -5.03 10.45
N LEU A 162 7.51 -4.13 10.52
CA LEU A 162 7.61 -2.97 9.61
C LEU A 162 7.79 -3.41 8.16
N ASP A 163 8.62 -4.43 7.90
CA ASP A 163 8.86 -4.96 6.56
C ASP A 163 7.63 -5.65 5.96
N ASN A 164 6.83 -6.32 6.75
CA ASN A 164 5.57 -6.94 6.34
C ASN A 164 4.44 -5.90 6.14
N CYS A 165 4.38 -4.88 7.01
CA CYS A 165 3.32 -3.87 6.97
C CYS A 165 3.53 -2.81 5.89
N ARG A 166 4.77 -2.49 5.50
CA ARG A 166 4.98 -1.60 4.35
C ARG A 166 4.50 -2.26 3.07
N ILE A 167 3.93 -1.47 2.15
CA ILE A 167 3.77 -1.98 0.79
C ILE A 167 5.15 -2.11 0.16
N SER A 168 5.47 -3.31 -0.27
CA SER A 168 6.71 -3.62 -0.97
C SER A 168 6.43 -4.05 -2.40
N TRP A 169 7.47 -4.20 -3.20
CA TRP A 169 7.39 -4.67 -4.58
C TRP A 169 8.35 -5.84 -4.77
N GLY A 170 8.00 -6.73 -5.70
CA GLY A 170 8.85 -7.84 -6.11
C GLY A 170 8.64 -8.15 -7.57
N GLN A 171 9.68 -8.67 -8.22
CA GLN A 171 9.55 -9.19 -9.58
C GLN A 171 9.24 -10.69 -9.50
N VAL A 172 8.23 -11.13 -10.20
CA VAL A 172 7.83 -12.54 -10.25
C VAL A 172 8.88 -13.36 -10.98
N VAL A 173 9.39 -14.42 -10.33
CA VAL A 173 10.35 -15.36 -10.89
C VAL A 173 9.64 -16.63 -11.34
N THR A 174 8.85 -17.24 -10.45
CA THR A 174 8.10 -18.47 -10.77
C THR A 174 6.73 -18.46 -10.11
N ILE A 175 5.85 -19.28 -10.68
CA ILE A 175 4.49 -19.50 -10.19
C ILE A 175 4.39 -20.95 -9.72
N ASP A 176 3.89 -21.15 -8.49
CA ASP A 176 3.71 -22.47 -7.89
C ASP A 176 2.32 -22.53 -7.22
N GLY A 177 1.32 -22.92 -7.98
CA GLY A 177 -0.08 -22.96 -7.52
C GLY A 177 -0.55 -21.61 -6.96
N GLY A 178 -0.94 -21.59 -5.68
CA GLY A 178 -1.39 -20.41 -4.97
C GLY A 178 -0.26 -19.51 -4.44
N GLN A 179 1.00 -19.76 -4.81
CA GLN A 179 2.18 -18.99 -4.40
C GLN A 179 2.96 -18.44 -5.59
N LEU A 180 3.71 -17.37 -5.34
CA LEU A 180 4.75 -16.87 -6.25
C LEU A 180 6.10 -16.92 -5.54
N ALA A 181 7.18 -17.20 -6.28
CA ALA A 181 8.52 -16.80 -5.90
C ALA A 181 8.80 -15.44 -6.53
N VAL A 182 9.22 -14.47 -5.72
CA VAL A 182 9.53 -13.10 -6.16
C VAL A 182 10.91 -12.68 -5.69
N GLU A 183 11.58 -11.82 -6.47
CA GLU A 183 12.77 -11.10 -6.04
C GLU A 183 12.33 -9.79 -5.38
N ARG A 184 12.49 -9.67 -4.05
CA ARG A 184 11.99 -8.55 -3.24
C ARG A 184 13.11 -7.91 -2.40
N PRO A 185 13.24 -6.57 -2.39
CA PRO A 185 14.18 -5.86 -1.50
C PRO A 185 13.63 -5.83 -0.06
N PRO A 186 14.24 -6.53 0.90
CA PRO A 186 13.80 -6.51 2.29
C PRO A 186 14.21 -5.24 3.01
N LEU A 187 13.46 -4.87 4.05
CA LEU A 187 13.83 -3.83 5.00
C LEU A 187 14.81 -4.41 6.03
N VAL A 188 15.91 -3.71 6.27
CA VAL A 188 16.94 -4.13 7.20
C VAL A 188 17.36 -2.97 8.11
N LEU A 189 18.03 -3.28 9.23
CA LEU A 189 18.78 -2.29 10.02
C LEU A 189 20.25 -2.37 9.65
N ARG A 190 20.81 -1.24 9.20
CA ARG A 190 22.22 -1.09 8.87
C ARG A 190 22.78 0.11 9.62
N GLY A 191 23.70 -0.15 10.54
CA GLY A 191 24.25 0.90 11.41
C GLY A 191 23.18 1.62 12.26
N GLY A 192 22.14 0.89 12.71
CA GLY A 192 21.03 1.45 13.49
C GLY A 192 19.99 2.21 12.68
N LYS A 193 20.10 2.25 11.36
CA LYS A 193 19.16 2.94 10.45
C LYS A 193 18.43 1.96 9.55
N LEU A 194 17.18 2.27 9.20
CA LEU A 194 16.40 1.51 8.23
C LEU A 194 17.00 1.65 6.82
N ALA A 195 17.12 0.55 6.12
CA ALA A 195 17.59 0.52 4.73
C ALA A 195 16.88 -0.59 3.95
N LEU A 196 16.86 -0.48 2.63
CA LEU A 196 16.46 -1.57 1.73
C LEU A 196 17.73 -2.30 1.28
N ASP A 197 17.77 -3.60 1.48
CA ASP A 197 18.82 -4.47 0.96
C ASP A 197 18.59 -4.82 -0.52
N PRO A 198 19.60 -5.36 -1.23
CA PRO A 198 19.41 -5.97 -2.53
C PRO A 198 18.26 -6.99 -2.50
N ALA A 199 17.53 -7.08 -3.61
CA ALA A 199 16.45 -8.03 -3.74
C ALA A 199 16.94 -9.47 -3.53
N ARG A 200 16.12 -10.28 -2.89
CA ARG A 200 16.37 -11.69 -2.65
C ARG A 200 15.09 -12.50 -2.84
N PRO A 201 15.22 -13.80 -3.14
CA PRO A 201 14.05 -14.67 -3.33
C PRO A 201 13.18 -14.72 -2.07
N GLU A 202 11.88 -14.57 -2.26
CA GLU A 202 10.85 -14.72 -1.23
C GLU A 202 9.63 -15.44 -1.81
N ARG A 203 8.99 -16.33 -1.01
CA ARG A 203 7.72 -16.95 -1.37
C ARG A 203 6.58 -16.14 -0.78
N VAL A 204 5.59 -15.81 -1.61
CA VAL A 204 4.43 -15.00 -1.23
C VAL A 204 3.14 -15.66 -1.67
N LEU A 205 2.05 -15.42 -0.94
CA LEU A 205 0.73 -15.94 -1.26
C LEU A 205 0.05 -15.06 -2.31
N ARG A 206 -0.48 -15.65 -3.38
CA ARG A 206 -1.34 -14.97 -4.35
C ARG A 206 -2.80 -15.42 -4.29
N GLN A 207 -3.07 -16.60 -3.70
CA GLN A 207 -4.41 -17.17 -3.62
C GLN A 207 -4.69 -17.73 -2.23
N ILE A 208 -5.95 -17.59 -1.80
CA ILE A 208 -6.56 -18.33 -0.69
C ILE A 208 -7.81 -19.00 -1.26
N ASP A 209 -8.00 -20.29 -0.99
CA ASP A 209 -9.09 -21.11 -1.54
C ASP A 209 -9.15 -21.05 -3.09
N GLY A 210 -7.99 -20.97 -3.76
CA GLY A 210 -7.89 -20.89 -5.21
C GLY A 210 -8.26 -19.56 -5.85
N GLN A 211 -8.44 -18.50 -5.04
CA GLN A 211 -8.84 -17.16 -5.50
C GLN A 211 -7.86 -16.08 -5.03
N GLY A 212 -7.60 -15.10 -5.89
CA GLY A 212 -6.69 -13.99 -5.59
C GLY A 212 -6.97 -12.77 -6.46
N PHE A 213 -6.20 -11.71 -6.22
CA PHE A 213 -6.38 -10.43 -6.93
C PHE A 213 -5.43 -10.26 -8.12
N ALA A 214 -4.43 -11.12 -8.23
CA ALA A 214 -3.39 -11.07 -9.25
C ALA A 214 -3.14 -12.45 -9.90
N ASP A 215 -4.20 -13.21 -10.17
CA ASP A 215 -4.12 -14.56 -10.75
C ASP A 215 -3.56 -14.57 -12.18
N PHE A 216 -3.58 -13.42 -12.85
CA PHE A 216 -3.01 -13.23 -14.20
C PHE A 216 -1.52 -12.86 -14.19
N ALA A 217 -0.88 -12.68 -13.02
CA ALA A 217 0.53 -12.36 -12.92
C ALA A 217 1.40 -13.44 -13.58
N GLN A 218 2.41 -13.03 -14.32
CA GLN A 218 3.34 -13.88 -15.05
C GLN A 218 4.78 -13.66 -14.58
N PRO A 219 5.71 -14.62 -14.81
CA PRO A 219 7.13 -14.38 -14.60
C PRO A 219 7.61 -13.12 -15.36
N GLY A 220 8.37 -12.27 -14.66
CA GLY A 220 8.83 -10.97 -15.15
C GLY A 220 7.95 -9.79 -14.72
N ASP A 221 6.69 -10.01 -14.33
CA ASP A 221 5.82 -8.95 -13.84
C ASP A 221 6.30 -8.40 -12.50
N TRP A 222 6.09 -7.09 -12.28
CA TRP A 222 6.20 -6.47 -10.97
C TRP A 222 4.89 -6.60 -10.21
N VAL A 223 4.96 -7.04 -8.96
CA VAL A 223 3.79 -7.12 -8.07
C VAL A 223 4.01 -6.33 -6.79
N SER A 224 2.92 -5.79 -6.23
CA SER A 224 2.92 -5.21 -4.90
C SER A 224 2.55 -6.25 -3.85
N LEU A 225 3.16 -6.10 -2.66
CA LEU A 225 3.06 -7.06 -1.56
C LEU A 225 2.71 -6.37 -0.26
N HIS A 226 1.83 -6.99 0.53
CA HIS A 226 1.48 -6.55 1.88
C HIS A 226 1.25 -7.78 2.78
N TRP A 227 2.02 -7.95 3.83
CA TRP A 227 1.98 -9.11 4.71
C TRP A 227 2.13 -10.46 3.97
N GLY A 228 3.10 -10.53 3.04
CA GLY A 228 3.33 -11.73 2.25
C GLY A 228 2.23 -12.08 1.24
N TRP A 229 1.30 -11.15 1.00
CA TRP A 229 0.18 -11.27 0.06
C TRP A 229 0.40 -10.44 -1.19
N VAL A 230 0.10 -11.00 -2.36
CA VAL A 230 0.15 -10.29 -3.65
C VAL A 230 -1.12 -9.43 -3.80
N CYS A 231 -0.96 -8.11 -3.85
CA CYS A 231 -2.07 -7.17 -3.93
C CYS A 231 -2.50 -6.89 -5.38
N GLU A 232 -1.56 -6.49 -6.23
CA GLU A 232 -1.82 -6.26 -7.66
C GLU A 232 -0.52 -6.32 -8.50
N VAL A 233 -0.67 -6.48 -9.82
CA VAL A 233 0.41 -6.30 -10.79
C VAL A 233 0.62 -4.79 -11.00
N LEU A 234 1.86 -4.35 -10.91
CA LEU A 234 2.25 -2.94 -11.02
C LEU A 234 2.72 -2.61 -12.43
N SER A 235 2.30 -1.48 -12.96
CA SER A 235 3.00 -0.83 -14.06
C SER A 235 4.37 -0.31 -13.62
N GLU A 236 5.28 -0.07 -14.56
CA GLU A 236 6.59 0.52 -14.27
C GLU A 236 6.47 1.86 -13.53
N ARG A 237 5.49 2.69 -13.88
CA ARG A 237 5.20 3.95 -13.20
C ARG A 237 4.81 3.71 -11.73
N GLN A 238 3.92 2.77 -11.47
CA GLN A 238 3.48 2.44 -10.11
C GLN A 238 4.62 1.87 -9.28
N ARG A 239 5.43 0.96 -9.85
CA ARG A 239 6.61 0.41 -9.19
C ARG A 239 7.60 1.53 -8.82
N ALA A 240 7.90 2.44 -9.75
CA ALA A 240 8.82 3.55 -9.51
C ALA A 240 8.29 4.52 -8.44
N ASN A 241 6.99 4.82 -8.43
CA ASN A 241 6.35 5.64 -7.40
C ASN A 241 6.43 4.97 -6.03
N LEU A 242 6.07 3.69 -5.94
CA LEU A 242 6.12 2.94 -4.69
C LEU A 242 7.54 2.91 -4.10
N GLU A 243 8.55 2.68 -4.93
CA GLU A 243 9.96 2.75 -4.52
C GLU A 243 10.32 4.15 -4.02
N ARG A 244 9.98 5.21 -4.79
CA ARG A 244 10.24 6.60 -4.45
C ARG A 244 9.69 6.97 -3.07
N TYR A 245 8.40 6.70 -2.84
CA TYR A 245 7.75 7.07 -1.58
C TYR A 245 8.18 6.18 -0.41
N THR A 246 8.51 4.92 -0.65
CA THR A 246 9.12 4.06 0.39
C THR A 246 10.47 4.64 0.83
N ARG A 247 11.36 4.95 -0.11
CA ARG A 247 12.68 5.55 0.20
C ARG A 247 12.55 6.91 0.91
N LEU A 248 11.61 7.74 0.49
CA LEU A 248 11.32 9.02 1.15
C LEU A 248 10.97 8.81 2.62
N HIS A 249 10.01 7.94 2.92
CA HIS A 249 9.55 7.75 4.29
C HIS A 249 10.55 6.98 5.16
N VAL A 250 11.35 6.08 4.59
CA VAL A 250 12.51 5.49 5.29
C VAL A 250 13.54 6.57 5.67
N ALA A 251 13.85 7.49 4.76
CA ALA A 251 14.78 8.59 5.05
C ALA A 251 14.24 9.52 6.14
N ILE A 252 12.94 9.84 6.11
CA ILE A 252 12.28 10.66 7.12
C ILE A 252 12.26 9.95 8.48
N ALA A 253 11.91 8.66 8.53
CA ALA A 253 11.92 7.86 9.75
C ALA A 253 13.31 7.82 10.39
N ASN A 254 14.34 7.70 9.58
CA ASN A 254 15.74 7.67 10.03
C ASN A 254 16.23 8.94 10.73
N GLN A 255 15.51 10.04 10.62
CA GLN A 255 15.83 11.28 11.38
C GLN A 255 15.58 11.13 12.88
N THR A 256 14.77 10.14 13.29
CA THR A 256 14.35 9.93 14.69
C THR A 256 14.57 8.49 15.19
N ILE A 257 15.33 7.68 14.45
CA ILE A 257 15.83 6.36 14.86
C ILE A 257 17.25 6.51 15.40
#